data_20fb1f93c80cfc76038724603dcc94c3
#
_entry.id   20fb1f93c80cfc76038724603dcc94c3
#
_cell.length_a   1.000
_cell.length_b   1.000
_cell.length_c   1.000
_cell.angle_alpha   90.00
_cell.angle_beta   90.00
_cell.angle_gamma   90.00
#
_symmetry.space_group_name_H-M   'P 1'
#
loop_
_entity.id
_entity.type
_entity.pdbx_description
1 polymer ?
#
loop_
_entity_poly.entity_id
_entity_poly.type
_entity_poly.pdbx_seq_one_letter_code
_entity_poly.pdbx_strand_id
1 'polypeptide(L)'
;MGSTSVREEIEALFRRLERAHADHDADAIVDVYAADAVIFDLAPPLGRRGMKRDDVSSWLSTWDGPIQIDSRDVCVTVDGELAFVSALNRMRGHQGDEEQDIWYRSTIGLRRVGGHWRIICDHTSVPFYMDRSYRAAVDLQP
;
A
#
# COMPACT_ATOMS: atom_id res chain seq x y z
N MET A 1 -20.81 -12.02 -22.45
CA MET A 1 -19.65 -11.52 -21.69
C MET A 1 -19.97 -11.46 -20.22
N GLY A 2 -19.16 -12.07 -19.39
CA GLY A 2 -19.34 -12.04 -17.95
C GLY A 2 -19.01 -10.65 -17.36
N SER A 3 -19.73 -10.25 -16.31
CA SER A 3 -19.38 -9.07 -15.55
C SER A 3 -18.16 -9.37 -14.67
N THR A 4 -17.28 -8.39 -14.52
CA THR A 4 -16.14 -8.47 -13.59
C THR A 4 -16.65 -8.54 -12.16
N SER A 5 -16.17 -9.48 -11.36
CA SER A 5 -16.53 -9.56 -9.95
C SER A 5 -15.93 -8.40 -9.16
N VAL A 6 -16.55 -8.08 -8.02
CA VAL A 6 -16.04 -7.04 -7.12
C VAL A 6 -14.61 -7.39 -6.67
N ARG A 7 -14.36 -8.66 -6.37
CA ARG A 7 -13.02 -9.12 -6.00
C ARG A 7 -12.00 -8.83 -7.10
N GLU A 8 -12.35 -9.13 -8.35
CA GLU A 8 -11.47 -8.86 -9.50
C GLU A 8 -11.22 -7.36 -9.68
N GLU A 9 -12.24 -6.52 -9.45
CA GLU A 9 -12.09 -5.06 -9.51
C GLU A 9 -11.09 -4.56 -8.45
N ILE A 10 -11.19 -5.09 -7.24
CA ILE A 10 -10.28 -4.72 -6.15
C ILE A 10 -8.87 -5.22 -6.43
N GLU A 11 -8.73 -6.45 -6.89
CA GLU A 11 -7.42 -7.00 -7.27
C GLU A 11 -6.78 -6.19 -8.41
N ALA A 12 -7.59 -5.75 -9.38
CA ALA A 12 -7.11 -4.88 -10.46
C ALA A 12 -6.61 -3.52 -9.96
N LEU A 13 -7.29 -2.95 -8.95
CA LEU A 13 -6.85 -1.71 -8.31
C LEU A 13 -5.46 -1.88 -7.68
N PHE A 14 -5.23 -2.98 -6.97
CA PHE A 14 -3.94 -3.25 -6.36
C PHE A 14 -2.84 -3.50 -7.40
N ARG A 15 -3.16 -4.17 -8.49
CA ARG A 15 -2.19 -4.33 -9.59
C ARG A 15 -1.80 -3.00 -10.22
N ARG A 16 -2.77 -2.07 -10.38
CA ARG A 16 -2.47 -0.72 -10.85
C ARG A 16 -1.57 0.03 -9.88
N LEU A 17 -1.83 -0.12 -8.58
CA LEU A 17 -1.03 0.52 -7.53
C LEU A 17 0.41 -0.01 -7.52
N GLU A 18 0.59 -1.32 -7.64
CA GLU A 18 1.91 -1.94 -7.74
C GLU A 18 2.68 -1.44 -8.96
N ARG A 19 2.00 -1.37 -10.10
CA ARG A 19 2.60 -0.85 -11.34
C ARG A 19 2.98 0.62 -11.21
N ALA A 20 2.13 1.41 -10.58
CA ALA A 20 2.40 2.83 -10.36
C ALA A 20 3.65 3.05 -9.49
N HIS A 21 3.87 2.19 -8.49
CA HIS A 21 5.11 2.22 -7.70
C HIS A 21 6.33 1.85 -8.57
N ALA A 22 6.22 0.79 -9.35
CA ALA A 22 7.32 0.39 -10.24
C ALA A 22 7.68 1.47 -11.25
N ASP A 23 6.68 2.19 -11.75
CA ASP A 23 6.83 3.24 -12.77
C ASP A 23 7.09 4.63 -12.18
N HIS A 24 7.16 4.78 -10.87
CA HIS A 24 7.26 6.09 -10.18
C HIS A 24 6.15 7.07 -10.59
N ASP A 25 4.94 6.56 -10.78
CA ASP A 25 3.79 7.36 -11.22
C ASP A 25 3.00 7.87 -10.00
N ALA A 26 3.37 9.05 -9.51
CA ALA A 26 2.74 9.66 -8.35
C ALA A 26 1.24 9.92 -8.55
N ASP A 27 0.84 10.36 -9.73
CA ASP A 27 -0.57 10.65 -10.02
C ASP A 27 -1.42 9.37 -9.97
N ALA A 28 -0.93 8.27 -10.54
CA ALA A 28 -1.61 6.97 -10.49
C ALA A 28 -1.71 6.42 -9.07
N ILE A 29 -0.68 6.62 -8.24
CA ILE A 29 -0.73 6.24 -6.82
C ILE A 29 -1.82 7.02 -6.10
N VAL A 30 -1.84 8.34 -6.22
CA VAL A 30 -2.82 9.20 -5.54
C VAL A 30 -4.25 8.90 -6.01
N ASP A 31 -4.42 8.55 -7.28
CA ASP A 31 -5.75 8.33 -7.88
C ASP A 31 -6.53 7.19 -7.24
N VAL A 32 -5.88 6.21 -6.65
CA VAL A 32 -6.58 5.08 -5.98
C VAL A 32 -7.06 5.41 -4.58
N TYR A 33 -6.70 6.56 -4.03
CA TYR A 33 -7.08 6.98 -2.67
C TYR A 33 -8.26 7.96 -2.70
N ALA A 34 -9.15 7.81 -1.72
CA ALA A 34 -10.13 8.86 -1.44
C ALA A 34 -9.40 10.12 -0.91
N ALA A 35 -9.97 11.29 -1.16
CA ALA A 35 -9.34 12.56 -0.80
C ALA A 35 -9.02 12.70 0.69
N ASP A 36 -9.84 12.09 1.54
CA ASP A 36 -9.73 12.15 3.01
C ASP A 36 -9.31 10.81 3.63
N ALA A 37 -8.69 9.92 2.85
CA ALA A 37 -8.27 8.61 3.34
C ALA A 37 -7.42 8.73 4.62
N VAL A 38 -7.70 7.86 5.59
CA VAL A 38 -6.86 7.75 6.79
C VAL A 38 -5.65 6.89 6.46
N ILE A 39 -4.45 7.40 6.75
CA ILE A 39 -3.21 6.71 6.41
C ILE A 39 -2.35 6.57 7.66
N PHE A 40 -2.05 5.31 8.01
CA PHE A 40 -1.10 4.93 9.05
C PHE A 40 0.05 4.20 8.37
N ASP A 41 1.09 4.94 8.10
CA ASP A 41 2.21 4.50 7.28
C ASP A 41 3.32 3.87 8.12
N LEU A 42 4.30 3.25 7.45
CA LEU A 42 5.51 2.73 8.09
C LEU A 42 6.38 3.85 8.66
N ALA A 43 6.41 4.99 7.96
CA ALA A 43 7.20 6.16 8.37
C ALA A 43 6.36 7.13 9.20
N PRO A 44 7.00 7.95 10.05
CA PRO A 44 6.32 9.06 10.71
C PRO A 44 5.64 10.01 9.72
N PRO A 45 4.58 10.73 10.15
CA PRO A 45 4.01 10.83 11.49
C PRO A 45 3.13 9.62 11.86
N LEU A 46 2.54 9.62 13.06
CA LEU A 46 1.64 8.54 13.51
C LEU A 46 0.46 8.32 12.57
N GLY A 47 -0.04 9.37 11.96
CA GLY A 47 -1.13 9.27 11.00
C GLY A 47 -1.29 10.56 10.21
N ARG A 48 -1.96 10.44 9.07
CA ARG A 48 -2.27 11.58 8.21
C ARG A 48 -3.57 11.36 7.46
N ARG A 49 -4.11 12.43 6.90
CA ARG A 49 -5.31 12.42 6.08
C ARG A 49 -4.97 12.77 4.64
N GLY A 50 -5.40 11.91 3.71
CA GLY A 50 -5.18 12.08 2.29
C GLY A 50 -3.77 11.72 1.83
N MET A 51 -3.68 11.19 0.64
CA MET A 51 -2.40 10.90 -0.02
C MET A 51 -2.07 12.08 -0.92
N LYS A 52 -1.06 12.86 -0.55
CA LYS A 52 -0.71 14.08 -1.28
C LYS A 52 0.32 13.80 -2.35
N ARG A 53 0.06 14.30 -3.56
CA ARG A 53 0.91 14.07 -4.71
C ARG A 53 2.37 14.49 -4.46
N ASP A 54 2.59 15.65 -3.86
CA ASP A 54 3.95 16.14 -3.63
C ASP A 54 4.73 15.28 -2.64
N ASP A 55 4.05 14.76 -1.61
CA ASP A 55 4.66 13.84 -0.65
C ASP A 55 5.03 12.52 -1.33
N VAL A 56 4.14 11.98 -2.16
CA VAL A 56 4.40 10.76 -2.92
C VAL A 56 5.54 10.97 -3.90
N SER A 57 5.52 12.06 -4.64
CA SER A 57 6.58 12.40 -5.60
C SER A 57 7.94 12.55 -4.92
N SER A 58 7.99 13.21 -3.76
CA SER A 58 9.22 13.36 -2.98
C SER A 58 9.74 12.01 -2.50
N TRP A 59 8.86 11.15 -2.01
CA TRP A 59 9.25 9.82 -1.57
C TRP A 59 9.77 8.96 -2.74
N LEU A 60 9.07 8.97 -3.88
CA LEU A 60 9.50 8.24 -5.08
C LEU A 60 10.88 8.68 -5.54
N SER A 61 11.20 9.97 -5.42
CA SER A 61 12.50 10.50 -5.83
C SER A 61 13.67 9.98 -4.99
N THR A 62 13.41 9.40 -3.82
CA THR A 62 14.45 8.78 -3.00
C THR A 62 14.87 7.40 -3.50
N TRP A 63 14.14 6.84 -4.46
CA TRP A 63 14.41 5.51 -5.01
C TRP A 63 15.10 5.62 -6.36
N ASP A 64 16.09 4.74 -6.57
CA ASP A 64 16.80 4.61 -7.84
C ASP A 64 16.21 3.40 -8.59
N GLY A 65 15.46 3.67 -9.66
CA GLY A 65 14.81 2.61 -10.43
C GLY A 65 13.49 2.13 -9.83
N PRO A 66 12.96 1.01 -10.36
CA PRO A 66 11.64 0.54 -9.98
C PRO A 66 11.54 0.12 -8.52
N ILE A 67 10.40 0.43 -7.91
CA ILE A 67 10.01 -0.10 -6.61
C ILE A 67 9.10 -1.30 -6.88
N GLN A 68 9.57 -2.50 -6.51
CA GLN A 68 8.82 -3.72 -6.72
C GLN A 68 8.05 -4.07 -5.46
N ILE A 69 6.74 -4.20 -5.58
CA ILE A 69 5.86 -4.62 -4.47
C ILE A 69 5.15 -5.90 -4.90
N ASP A 70 5.32 -6.94 -4.09
CA ASP A 70 4.63 -8.21 -4.24
C ASP A 70 3.79 -8.48 -3.01
N SER A 71 2.61 -9.08 -3.19
CA SER A 71 1.72 -9.40 -2.08
C SER A 71 1.43 -10.89 -2.03
N ARG A 72 1.30 -11.41 -0.82
CA ARG A 72 0.88 -12.80 -0.58
C ARG A 72 -0.11 -12.87 0.57
N ASP A 73 -0.78 -14.01 0.67
CA ASP A 73 -1.83 -14.27 1.67
C ASP A 73 -2.91 -13.18 1.64
N VAL A 74 -3.26 -12.76 0.43
CA VAL A 74 -4.23 -11.70 0.19
C VAL A 74 -5.62 -12.21 0.51
N CYS A 75 -6.30 -11.56 1.44
CA CYS A 75 -7.67 -11.88 1.83
C CYS A 75 -8.57 -10.67 1.60
N VAL A 76 -9.53 -10.82 0.70
CA VAL A 76 -10.49 -9.78 0.34
C VAL A 76 -11.84 -10.09 0.97
N THR A 77 -12.38 -9.16 1.74
CA THR A 77 -13.71 -9.25 2.34
C THR A 77 -14.55 -8.09 1.82
N VAL A 78 -15.72 -8.39 1.28
CA VAL A 78 -16.61 -7.38 0.67
C VAL A 78 -17.99 -7.48 1.30
N ASP A 79 -18.55 -6.34 1.65
CA ASP A 79 -19.95 -6.22 2.08
C ASP A 79 -20.54 -4.94 1.47
N GLY A 80 -21.38 -5.11 0.44
CA GLY A 80 -21.96 -4.00 -0.29
C GLY A 80 -20.90 -3.10 -0.94
N GLU A 81 -20.85 -1.86 -0.55
CA GLU A 81 -19.94 -0.85 -1.10
C GLU A 81 -18.67 -0.65 -0.25
N LEU A 82 -18.49 -1.51 0.75
CA LEU A 82 -17.29 -1.52 1.59
C LEU A 82 -16.53 -2.82 1.42
N ALA A 83 -15.23 -2.72 1.51
CA ALA A 83 -14.35 -3.88 1.48
C ALA A 83 -13.13 -3.64 2.35
N PHE A 84 -12.50 -4.69 2.80
CA PHE A 84 -11.16 -4.60 3.35
C PHE A 84 -10.29 -5.74 2.82
N VAL A 85 -9.01 -5.45 2.74
CA VAL A 85 -8.01 -6.39 2.23
C VAL A 85 -6.86 -6.47 3.20
N SER A 86 -6.55 -7.67 3.67
CA SER A 86 -5.33 -7.91 4.44
C SER A 86 -4.32 -8.65 3.59
N ALA A 87 -3.05 -8.35 3.77
CA ALA A 87 -1.97 -8.97 3.01
C ALA A 87 -0.63 -8.87 3.72
N LEU A 88 0.28 -9.75 3.33
CA LEU A 88 1.70 -9.60 3.58
C LEU A 88 2.33 -9.07 2.29
N ASN A 89 3.18 -8.06 2.41
CA ASN A 89 3.77 -7.40 1.24
C ASN A 89 5.29 -7.40 1.35
N ARG A 90 5.93 -7.55 0.22
CA ARG A 90 7.38 -7.41 0.10
C ARG A 90 7.69 -6.25 -0.81
N MET A 91 8.48 -5.31 -0.32
CA MET A 91 8.91 -4.14 -1.08
C MET A 91 10.41 -4.22 -1.31
N ARG A 92 10.83 -4.13 -2.56
CA ARG A 92 12.24 -4.22 -2.98
C ARG A 92 12.59 -3.08 -3.91
N GLY A 93 13.83 -2.63 -3.83
CA GLY A 93 14.38 -1.59 -4.68
C GLY A 93 15.67 -1.04 -4.12
N HIS A 94 16.15 0.04 -4.70
CA HIS A 94 17.39 0.68 -4.30
C HIS A 94 17.14 2.14 -3.89
N GLN A 95 17.72 2.53 -2.76
CA GLN A 95 17.74 3.92 -2.31
C GLN A 95 19.20 4.32 -2.08
N GLY A 96 19.73 5.14 -2.99
CA GLY A 96 21.15 5.44 -2.97
C GLY A 96 21.98 4.17 -3.13
N ASP A 97 22.92 3.94 -2.22
CA ASP A 97 23.76 2.74 -2.22
C ASP A 97 23.15 1.56 -1.47
N GLU A 98 21.95 1.72 -0.92
CA GLU A 98 21.30 0.70 -0.13
C GLU A 98 20.25 -0.05 -0.93
N GLU A 99 20.32 -1.38 -0.86
CA GLU A 99 19.27 -2.26 -1.33
C GLU A 99 18.23 -2.44 -0.24
N GLN A 100 16.96 -2.15 -0.57
CA GLN A 100 15.83 -2.33 0.33
C GLN A 100 15.10 -3.62 -0.02
N ASP A 101 14.80 -4.41 1.00
CA ASP A 101 14.01 -5.64 0.88
C ASP A 101 13.31 -5.86 2.22
N ILE A 102 12.05 -5.46 2.30
CA ILE A 102 11.30 -5.49 3.55
C ILE A 102 9.95 -6.15 3.36
N TRP A 103 9.59 -7.01 4.32
CA TRP A 103 8.24 -7.52 4.48
C TRP A 103 7.47 -6.67 5.49
N TYR A 104 6.24 -6.33 5.16
CA TYR A 104 5.36 -5.57 6.04
C TYR A 104 3.91 -6.06 5.88
N ARG A 105 3.07 -5.66 6.82
CA ARG A 105 1.66 -6.03 6.83
C ARG A 105 0.83 -4.86 6.36
N SER A 106 -0.28 -5.16 5.66
CA SER A 106 -1.26 -4.14 5.33
C SER A 106 -2.67 -4.60 5.64
N THR A 107 -3.51 -3.65 6.07
CA THR A 107 -4.95 -3.77 6.12
C THR A 107 -5.52 -2.52 5.48
N ILE A 108 -6.24 -2.70 4.38
CA ILE A 108 -6.70 -1.60 3.55
C ILE A 108 -8.21 -1.63 3.47
N GLY A 109 -8.85 -0.53 3.88
CA GLY A 109 -10.28 -0.34 3.74
C GLY A 109 -10.60 0.40 2.45
N LEU A 110 -11.64 -0.05 1.74
CA LEU A 110 -12.06 0.53 0.48
C LEU A 110 -13.56 0.82 0.50
N ARG A 111 -13.95 1.83 -0.27
CA ARG A 111 -15.35 2.15 -0.52
C ARG A 111 -15.56 2.38 -2.00
N ARG A 112 -16.70 1.89 -2.50
CA ARG A 112 -17.13 2.22 -3.86
C ARG A 112 -17.80 3.59 -3.87
N VAL A 113 -17.26 4.50 -4.66
CA VAL A 113 -17.76 5.87 -4.81
C VAL A 113 -17.89 6.17 -6.30
N GLY A 114 -19.10 6.53 -6.74
CA GLY A 114 -19.32 6.83 -8.16
C GLY A 114 -18.97 5.69 -9.09
N GLY A 115 -19.17 4.45 -8.68
CA GLY A 115 -18.85 3.26 -9.47
C GLY A 115 -17.39 2.82 -9.41
N HIS A 116 -16.55 3.51 -8.65
CA HIS A 116 -15.12 3.20 -8.54
C HIS A 116 -14.72 2.90 -7.10
N TRP A 117 -13.91 1.86 -6.90
CA TRP A 117 -13.34 1.56 -5.60
C TRP A 117 -12.20 2.53 -5.30
N ARG A 118 -12.21 3.07 -4.05
CA ARG A 118 -11.18 3.98 -3.55
C ARG A 118 -10.72 3.50 -2.19
N ILE A 119 -9.44 3.69 -1.89
CA ILE A 119 -8.89 3.41 -0.55
C ILE A 119 -9.33 4.53 0.38
N ILE A 120 -10.00 4.16 1.48
CA ILE A 120 -10.45 5.08 2.52
C ILE A 120 -9.63 4.96 3.80
N CYS A 121 -8.93 3.83 3.98
CA CYS A 121 -8.03 3.61 5.11
C CYS A 121 -6.88 2.72 4.64
N ASP A 122 -5.67 3.14 4.91
CA ASP A 122 -4.47 2.39 4.56
C ASP A 122 -3.59 2.29 5.81
N HIS A 123 -3.47 1.07 6.33
CA HIS A 123 -2.68 0.79 7.53
C HIS A 123 -1.60 -0.21 7.19
N THR A 124 -0.36 0.23 7.21
CA THR A 124 0.81 -0.63 7.03
C THR A 124 1.63 -0.65 8.30
N SER A 125 2.23 -1.78 8.61
CA SER A 125 3.03 -1.93 9.82
C SER A 125 4.07 -3.03 9.69
N VAL A 126 5.11 -2.90 10.49
CA VAL A 126 6.00 -4.00 10.86
C VAL A 126 5.95 -4.17 12.37
N PRO A 127 6.07 -5.39 12.89
CA PRO A 127 6.20 -5.54 14.34
C PRO A 127 7.54 -4.98 14.80
N PHE A 128 7.65 -4.59 16.04
CA PHE A 128 8.96 -4.39 16.64
C PHE A 128 9.26 -5.52 17.63
N TYR A 129 10.53 -5.76 17.86
CA TYR A 129 10.95 -6.82 18.78
C TYR A 129 10.58 -6.47 20.22
N MET A 130 9.98 -7.43 20.92
CA MET A 130 9.51 -7.29 22.29
C MET A 130 10.59 -7.73 23.30
N ASP A 131 11.84 -7.42 22.99
CA ASP A 131 13.02 -7.79 23.77
C ASP A 131 13.65 -6.60 24.50
N ARG A 132 12.89 -5.52 24.70
CA ARG A 132 13.28 -4.23 25.25
C ARG A 132 14.10 -3.34 24.31
N SER A 133 14.52 -3.85 23.14
CA SER A 133 15.18 -3.00 22.13
C SER A 133 14.20 -2.09 21.43
N TYR A 134 12.94 -2.53 21.28
CA TYR A 134 11.90 -1.87 20.50
C TYR A 134 12.32 -1.57 19.06
N ARG A 135 13.23 -2.38 18.52
CA ARG A 135 13.69 -2.23 17.15
C ARG A 135 12.64 -2.78 16.19
N ALA A 136 12.42 -2.09 15.06
CA ALA A 136 11.55 -2.58 14.01
C ALA A 136 12.07 -3.92 13.46
N ALA A 137 11.18 -4.92 13.37
CA ALA A 137 11.54 -6.27 12.95
C ALA A 137 11.55 -6.35 11.41
N VAL A 138 12.46 -5.63 10.77
CA VAL A 138 12.56 -5.51 9.32
C VAL A 138 13.24 -6.72 8.65
N ASP A 139 13.77 -7.63 9.44
CA ASP A 139 14.45 -8.84 8.99
C ASP A 139 13.53 -10.08 8.93
N LEU A 140 12.27 -9.93 9.34
CA LEU A 140 11.31 -11.03 9.33
C LEU A 140 10.88 -11.38 7.91
N GLN A 141 10.66 -12.68 7.69
CA GLN A 141 10.09 -13.23 6.46
C GLN A 141 8.94 -14.17 6.80
N PRO A 142 7.89 -14.25 5.95
CA PRO A 142 6.77 -15.16 6.17
C PRO A 142 7.16 -16.62 6.01
#